data_b5ce99f8e032f27c96d57d4e37c9771c
#
_entry.id   b5ce99f8e032f27c96d57d4e37c9771c
#
_cell.length_a   1.000
_cell.length_b   1.000
_cell.length_c   1.000
_cell.angle_alpha   90.00
_cell.angle_beta   90.00
_cell.angle_gamma   90.00
#
_symmetry.space_group_name_H-M   'P 1'
#
loop_
_entity.id
_entity.type
_entity.pdbx_description
1 polymer ?
#
loop_
_entity_poly.entity_id
_entity_poly.type
_entity_poly.pdbx_seq_one_letter_code
_entity_poly.pdbx_strand_id
1 'polypeptide(L)'
;MKILINAYACSPGMGSEPGMAWNWVSNLAKFCELYIITEGEFRNKIEEVVPTLEQGKNMHFYYNPVSEEIRKMCWNQGDWRFYKYYREWQWKTYLLAKDICKEEKIDVLHQLNMIGFREPGYLWKLSQENGVPFVWGPVDAKDKFPVAYLDGAGLKTKLFMRLKNFLTGIQLRCSGRVRKAARQASVVFSASSNSQRSFKKYMGIDSPLLNETGCYVQDHPIMDKSGKDTFDVLWVGKMDFRKQLGLALKSVAKSGNDKLRLHIVGGGDAESYQSLAESYGIADKCIWHGAVSHDEVQNIMQKSDVFLFTSVAEGTPHVVLEAIGNNLPVVCFDTCGQGDAVNDKVGRKIPLSSPSQSAHDFAKLLNELEKNRSLLRLLSENCKERQKELSWEEKAKVMVEWYKKGKML
;
A
#
# COMPACT_ATOMS: atom_id res chain seq x y z
N MET A 1 -26.05 9.38 4.87
CA MET A 1 -25.00 10.41 4.87
C MET A 1 -24.46 10.50 3.46
N LYS A 2 -24.39 11.71 2.89
CA LYS A 2 -23.94 11.99 1.52
C LYS A 2 -22.47 12.45 1.54
N ILE A 3 -21.61 11.71 0.86
CA ILE A 3 -20.16 11.97 0.85
C ILE A 3 -19.73 12.30 -0.57
N LEU A 4 -19.07 13.44 -0.78
CA LEU A 4 -18.43 13.76 -2.05
C LEU A 4 -16.96 13.32 -1.99
N ILE A 5 -16.58 12.40 -2.89
CA ILE A 5 -15.26 11.79 -2.94
C ILE A 5 -14.54 12.20 -4.20
N ASN A 6 -13.33 12.74 -4.05
CA ASN A 6 -12.39 12.94 -5.14
C ASN A 6 -11.47 11.74 -5.27
N ALA A 7 -11.69 10.96 -6.34
CA ALA A 7 -10.95 9.73 -6.65
C ALA A 7 -10.45 9.79 -8.11
N TYR A 8 -9.33 10.51 -8.36
CA TYR A 8 -8.77 10.70 -9.70
C TYR A 8 -8.73 9.42 -10.54
N ALA A 9 -8.14 8.37 -10.00
CA ALA A 9 -8.07 7.05 -10.63
C ALA A 9 -8.95 6.07 -9.85
N CYS A 10 -9.97 5.53 -10.49
CA CYS A 10 -10.90 4.56 -9.89
C CYS A 10 -11.31 3.52 -10.92
N SER A 11 -11.09 2.23 -10.66
CA SER A 11 -11.47 1.16 -11.59
C SER A 11 -11.65 -0.17 -10.90
N PRO A 12 -12.74 -0.90 -11.19
CA PRO A 12 -12.89 -2.30 -10.80
C PRO A 12 -11.84 -3.18 -11.50
N GLY A 13 -11.41 -4.25 -10.83
CA GLY A 13 -10.50 -5.26 -11.40
C GLY A 13 -9.07 -4.77 -11.68
N MET A 14 -8.70 -3.60 -11.15
CA MET A 14 -7.35 -3.05 -11.28
C MET A 14 -6.59 -3.17 -9.96
N GLY A 15 -5.25 -3.19 -10.04
CA GLY A 15 -4.35 -3.01 -8.90
C GLY A 15 -3.98 -1.54 -8.68
N SER A 16 -3.08 -1.28 -7.73
CA SER A 16 -2.52 0.05 -7.42
C SER A 16 -3.59 1.10 -7.11
N GLU A 17 -3.37 2.37 -7.45
CA GLU A 17 -4.26 3.50 -7.15
C GLU A 17 -5.71 3.32 -7.68
N PRO A 18 -5.95 2.88 -8.94
CA PRO A 18 -7.32 2.73 -9.43
C PRO A 18 -8.11 1.67 -8.66
N GLY A 19 -7.50 0.52 -8.40
CA GLY A 19 -8.16 -0.57 -7.66
C GLY A 19 -8.33 -0.24 -6.18
N MET A 20 -7.37 0.47 -5.59
CA MET A 20 -7.47 0.97 -4.22
C MET A 20 -8.69 1.89 -4.08
N ALA A 21 -8.83 2.90 -4.94
CA ALA A 21 -9.98 3.81 -4.89
C ALA A 21 -11.31 3.08 -5.12
N TRP A 22 -11.36 2.14 -6.06
CA TRP A 22 -12.54 1.31 -6.28
C TRP A 22 -12.95 0.53 -5.03
N ASN A 23 -12.00 -0.12 -4.37
CA ASN A 23 -12.28 -0.87 -3.16
C ASN A 23 -12.78 0.05 -2.02
N TRP A 24 -12.23 1.25 -1.88
CA TRP A 24 -12.75 2.23 -0.93
C TRP A 24 -14.18 2.63 -1.24
N VAL A 25 -14.47 3.08 -2.47
CA VAL A 25 -15.82 3.58 -2.80
C VAL A 25 -16.85 2.47 -2.78
N SER A 26 -16.55 1.27 -3.28
CA SER A 26 -17.47 0.13 -3.27
C SER A 26 -17.82 -0.35 -1.85
N ASN A 27 -16.85 -0.30 -0.90
CA ASN A 27 -17.13 -0.67 0.48
C ASN A 27 -17.78 0.47 1.29
N LEU A 28 -17.40 1.73 1.05
CA LEU A 28 -18.07 2.88 1.67
C LEU A 28 -19.54 3.00 1.23
N ALA A 29 -19.87 2.64 -0.01
CA ALA A 29 -21.22 2.66 -0.55
C ALA A 29 -22.19 1.70 0.17
N LYS A 30 -21.69 0.73 0.92
CA LYS A 30 -22.49 -0.12 1.81
C LYS A 30 -23.10 0.67 2.99
N PHE A 31 -22.50 1.81 3.34
CA PHE A 31 -22.85 2.59 4.54
C PHE A 31 -23.28 4.03 4.23
N CYS A 32 -22.89 4.57 3.08
CA CYS A 32 -23.09 5.97 2.70
C CYS A 32 -23.54 6.09 1.25
N GLU A 33 -24.20 7.18 0.93
CA GLU A 33 -24.47 7.61 -0.45
C GLU A 33 -23.28 8.43 -0.94
N LEU A 34 -22.70 8.05 -2.08
CA LEU A 34 -21.42 8.57 -2.57
C LEU A 34 -21.58 9.34 -3.88
N TYR A 35 -21.00 10.52 -3.93
CA TYR A 35 -20.85 11.37 -5.11
C TYR A 35 -19.37 11.37 -5.48
N ILE A 36 -18.99 10.61 -6.51
CA ILE A 36 -17.61 10.24 -6.80
C ILE A 36 -17.13 10.95 -8.04
N ILE A 37 -16.14 11.83 -7.92
CA ILE A 37 -15.51 12.50 -9.06
C ILE A 37 -14.25 11.75 -9.44
N THR A 38 -14.18 11.26 -10.69
CA THR A 38 -13.03 10.52 -11.25
C THR A 38 -12.66 11.03 -12.64
N GLU A 39 -11.46 10.66 -13.12
CA GLU A 39 -10.98 11.13 -14.43
C GLU A 39 -11.79 10.57 -15.60
N GLY A 40 -12.22 9.33 -15.52
CA GLY A 40 -13.09 8.73 -16.52
C GLY A 40 -12.39 7.81 -17.53
N GLU A 41 -11.09 7.54 -17.39
CA GLU A 41 -10.39 6.53 -18.20
C GLU A 41 -11.09 5.16 -18.15
N PHE A 42 -11.59 4.82 -16.98
CA PHE A 42 -12.22 3.51 -16.73
C PHE A 42 -13.75 3.58 -16.70
N ARG A 43 -14.34 4.60 -17.30
CA ARG A 43 -15.79 4.84 -17.29
C ARG A 43 -16.59 3.61 -17.70
N ASN A 44 -16.23 2.98 -18.81
CA ASN A 44 -16.96 1.81 -19.32
C ASN A 44 -16.98 0.65 -18.30
N LYS A 45 -15.84 0.36 -17.67
CA LYS A 45 -15.76 -0.67 -16.62
C LYS A 45 -16.57 -0.32 -15.37
N ILE A 46 -16.58 0.93 -14.99
CA ILE A 46 -17.38 1.41 -13.85
C ILE A 46 -18.86 1.25 -14.14
N GLU A 47 -19.32 1.73 -15.30
CA GLU A 47 -20.72 1.68 -15.71
C GLU A 47 -21.23 0.25 -15.95
N GLU A 48 -20.34 -0.67 -16.33
CA GLU A 48 -20.64 -2.10 -16.44
C GLU A 48 -20.83 -2.77 -15.06
N VAL A 49 -19.93 -2.45 -14.10
CA VAL A 49 -19.88 -3.16 -12.82
C VAL A 49 -20.82 -2.57 -11.76
N VAL A 50 -20.99 -1.24 -11.70
CA VAL A 50 -21.83 -0.60 -10.68
C VAL A 50 -23.25 -1.17 -10.61
N PRO A 51 -23.98 -1.41 -11.72
CA PRO A 51 -25.33 -1.98 -11.68
C PRO A 51 -25.38 -3.42 -11.14
N THR A 52 -24.27 -4.14 -11.12
CA THR A 52 -24.20 -5.51 -10.60
C THR A 52 -24.01 -5.58 -9.09
N LEU A 53 -23.68 -4.45 -8.46
CA LEU A 53 -23.45 -4.37 -7.02
C LEU A 53 -24.74 -4.02 -6.28
N GLU A 54 -25.00 -4.69 -5.16
CA GLU A 54 -26.15 -4.39 -4.29
C GLU A 54 -26.13 -2.92 -3.83
N GLN A 55 -24.95 -2.40 -3.47
CA GLN A 55 -24.73 -1.00 -3.06
C GLN A 55 -24.55 -0.03 -4.24
N GLY A 56 -24.61 -0.49 -5.49
CA GLY A 56 -24.40 0.34 -6.68
C GLY A 56 -25.35 1.55 -6.77
N LYS A 57 -26.59 1.41 -6.26
CA LYS A 57 -27.56 2.50 -6.14
C LYS A 57 -27.11 3.69 -5.30
N ASN A 58 -26.11 3.49 -4.43
CA ASN A 58 -25.52 4.51 -3.57
C ASN A 58 -24.27 5.14 -4.19
N MET A 59 -23.93 4.84 -5.44
CA MET A 59 -22.69 5.28 -6.11
C MET A 59 -23.03 6.15 -7.32
N HIS A 60 -22.86 7.48 -7.19
CA HIS A 60 -23.10 8.46 -8.26
C HIS A 60 -21.76 8.94 -8.81
N PHE A 61 -21.42 8.54 -10.04
CA PHE A 61 -20.15 8.89 -10.67
C PHE A 61 -20.26 10.14 -11.53
N TYR A 62 -19.31 11.05 -11.34
CA TYR A 62 -19.10 12.26 -12.13
C TYR A 62 -17.72 12.18 -12.79
N TYR A 63 -17.68 12.34 -14.11
CA TYR A 63 -16.46 12.19 -14.87
C TYR A 63 -15.88 13.56 -15.25
N ASN A 64 -14.60 13.78 -14.94
CA ASN A 64 -13.83 14.97 -15.29
C ASN A 64 -12.66 14.55 -16.20
N PRO A 65 -12.91 14.30 -17.51
CA PRO A 65 -11.91 13.70 -18.40
C PRO A 65 -10.76 14.64 -18.71
N VAL A 66 -9.58 14.07 -18.91
CA VAL A 66 -8.42 14.73 -19.51
C VAL A 66 -8.23 14.26 -20.97
N SER A 67 -7.40 14.98 -21.74
CA SER A 67 -7.02 14.51 -23.07
C SER A 67 -6.19 13.23 -22.99
N GLU A 68 -6.22 12.43 -24.06
CA GLU A 68 -5.46 11.19 -24.15
C GLU A 68 -3.95 11.41 -23.96
N GLU A 69 -3.43 12.53 -24.48
CA GLU A 69 -2.03 12.93 -24.30
C GLU A 69 -1.67 13.12 -22.83
N ILE A 70 -2.51 13.85 -22.09
CA ILE A 70 -2.33 14.05 -20.64
C ILE A 70 -2.44 12.74 -19.89
N ARG A 71 -3.40 11.89 -20.27
CA ARG A 71 -3.59 10.56 -19.64
C ARG A 71 -2.36 9.68 -19.80
N LYS A 72 -1.81 9.57 -21.03
CA LYS A 72 -0.57 8.84 -21.30
C LYS A 72 0.60 9.34 -20.46
N MET A 73 0.69 10.64 -20.27
CA MET A 73 1.71 11.24 -19.42
C MET A 73 1.50 10.92 -17.93
N CYS A 74 0.25 10.88 -17.46
CA CYS A 74 -0.05 10.50 -16.07
C CYS A 74 0.38 9.07 -15.73
N TRP A 75 0.39 8.17 -16.70
CA TRP A 75 0.93 6.82 -16.54
C TRP A 75 2.45 6.76 -16.50
N ASN A 76 3.13 7.77 -17.04
CA ASN A 76 4.58 7.91 -16.93
C ASN A 76 4.97 8.59 -15.62
N GLN A 77 5.00 7.82 -14.54
CA GLN A 77 5.26 8.30 -13.17
C GLN A 77 6.61 9.02 -12.99
N GLY A 78 7.51 8.98 -13.97
CA GLY A 78 8.78 9.71 -13.98
C GLY A 78 8.68 11.12 -14.54
N ASP A 79 7.60 11.48 -15.20
CA ASP A 79 7.43 12.79 -15.84
C ASP A 79 6.97 13.85 -14.82
N TRP A 80 7.82 14.84 -14.55
CA TRP A 80 7.53 15.92 -13.61
C TRP A 80 6.36 16.81 -14.05
N ARG A 81 6.00 16.84 -15.35
CA ARG A 81 4.86 17.57 -15.90
C ARG A 81 3.54 17.06 -15.39
N PHE A 82 3.49 15.80 -14.95
CA PHE A 82 2.33 15.20 -14.27
C PHE A 82 1.74 16.14 -13.22
N TYR A 83 2.58 16.69 -12.32
CA TYR A 83 2.09 17.54 -11.23
C TYR A 83 1.37 18.82 -11.72
N LYS A 84 1.77 19.40 -12.86
CA LYS A 84 1.08 20.55 -13.46
C LYS A 84 -0.34 20.16 -13.88
N TYR A 85 -0.47 19.15 -14.72
CA TYR A 85 -1.75 18.72 -15.27
C TYR A 85 -2.68 18.10 -14.21
N TYR A 86 -2.13 17.35 -13.28
CA TYR A 86 -2.89 16.84 -12.14
C TYR A 86 -3.47 17.98 -11.29
N ARG A 87 -2.73 19.06 -11.09
CA ARG A 87 -3.20 20.27 -10.39
C ARG A 87 -4.31 20.99 -11.15
N GLU A 88 -4.21 21.07 -12.47
CA GLU A 88 -5.25 21.63 -13.33
C GLU A 88 -6.53 20.77 -13.25
N TRP A 89 -6.39 19.46 -13.29
CA TRP A 89 -7.48 18.52 -13.09
C TRP A 89 -8.15 18.70 -11.72
N GLN A 90 -7.37 18.82 -10.66
CA GLN A 90 -7.87 19.06 -9.30
C GLN A 90 -8.65 20.38 -9.19
N TRP A 91 -8.23 21.41 -9.94
CA TRP A 91 -8.97 22.67 -9.98
C TRP A 91 -10.33 22.53 -10.67
N LYS A 92 -10.40 21.83 -11.80
CA LYS A 92 -11.68 21.52 -12.47
C LYS A 92 -12.57 20.66 -11.57
N THR A 93 -12.00 19.68 -10.88
CA THR A 93 -12.70 18.85 -9.88
C THR A 93 -13.30 19.71 -8.76
N TYR A 94 -12.58 20.71 -8.26
CA TYR A 94 -13.12 21.65 -7.27
C TYR A 94 -14.34 22.42 -7.81
N LEU A 95 -14.31 22.89 -9.06
CA LEU A 95 -15.46 23.59 -9.67
C LEU A 95 -16.66 22.65 -9.80
N LEU A 96 -16.45 21.45 -10.30
CA LEU A 96 -17.49 20.42 -10.39
C LEU A 96 -18.06 20.05 -9.02
N ALA A 97 -17.21 19.88 -8.01
CA ALA A 97 -17.63 19.63 -6.64
C ALA A 97 -18.48 20.75 -6.06
N LYS A 98 -18.16 22.01 -6.42
CA LYS A 98 -18.94 23.19 -6.01
C LYS A 98 -20.34 23.18 -6.61
N ASP A 99 -20.49 22.73 -7.86
CA ASP A 99 -21.81 22.62 -8.50
C ASP A 99 -22.61 21.46 -7.89
N ILE A 100 -22.00 20.32 -7.67
CA ILE A 100 -22.64 19.19 -6.96
C ILE A 100 -23.16 19.62 -5.57
N CYS A 101 -22.36 20.40 -4.82
CA CYS A 101 -22.78 20.90 -3.49
C CYS A 101 -23.91 21.93 -3.53
N LYS A 102 -24.26 22.53 -4.69
CA LYS A 102 -25.44 23.38 -4.85
C LYS A 102 -26.71 22.54 -5.06
N GLU A 103 -26.57 21.43 -5.76
CA GLU A 103 -27.67 20.53 -6.11
C GLU A 103 -27.98 19.54 -4.98
N GLU A 104 -26.93 19.10 -4.28
CA GLU A 104 -26.98 18.06 -3.28
C GLU A 104 -26.46 18.54 -1.92
N LYS A 105 -27.18 18.19 -0.86
CA LYS A 105 -26.72 18.47 0.51
C LYS A 105 -25.63 17.48 0.91
N ILE A 106 -24.38 17.80 0.59
CA ILE A 106 -23.20 17.00 0.94
C ILE A 106 -22.87 17.16 2.43
N ASP A 107 -22.67 16.05 3.12
CA ASP A 107 -22.32 16.01 4.55
C ASP A 107 -20.81 16.05 4.80
N VAL A 108 -19.97 15.48 3.90
CA VAL A 108 -18.52 15.41 4.03
C VAL A 108 -17.88 15.49 2.64
N LEU A 109 -16.77 16.23 2.55
CA LEU A 109 -15.86 16.25 1.40
C LEU A 109 -14.66 15.35 1.68
N HIS A 110 -14.33 14.42 0.79
CA HIS A 110 -13.22 13.50 0.98
C HIS A 110 -12.25 13.49 -0.19
N GLN A 111 -11.00 13.86 0.06
CA GLN A 111 -9.89 13.71 -0.88
C GLN A 111 -9.25 12.32 -0.67
N LEU A 112 -9.61 11.35 -1.51
CA LEU A 112 -9.22 9.94 -1.35
C LEU A 112 -7.86 9.64 -2.01
N ASN A 113 -7.71 9.94 -3.30
CA ASN A 113 -6.46 9.72 -4.03
C ASN A 113 -6.14 10.89 -4.98
N MET A 114 -4.94 11.03 -5.46
CA MET A 114 -3.81 10.06 -5.24
C MET A 114 -3.27 10.19 -3.81
N ILE A 115 -2.78 9.07 -3.24
CA ILE A 115 -2.35 9.00 -1.83
C ILE A 115 -1.13 9.89 -1.50
N GLY A 116 -0.37 10.33 -2.49
CA GLY A 116 0.80 11.16 -2.27
C GLY A 116 0.48 12.54 -1.68
N PHE A 117 1.13 12.94 -0.59
CA PHE A 117 0.86 14.20 0.11
C PHE A 117 1.07 15.48 -0.70
N ARG A 118 1.82 15.45 -1.80
CA ARG A 118 2.27 16.63 -2.54
C ARG A 118 1.14 17.40 -3.20
N GLU A 119 0.06 16.73 -3.56
CA GLU A 119 -1.08 17.32 -4.25
C GLU A 119 -2.39 17.02 -3.51
N PRO A 120 -2.72 17.83 -2.48
CA PRO A 120 -3.90 17.62 -1.63
C PRO A 120 -5.23 17.99 -2.31
N GLY A 121 -5.22 18.25 -3.61
CA GLY A 121 -6.40 18.76 -4.33
C GLY A 121 -6.84 20.15 -3.87
N TYR A 122 -8.13 20.44 -4.06
CA TYR A 122 -8.74 21.71 -3.68
C TYR A 122 -10.07 21.56 -2.92
N LEU A 123 -10.51 20.38 -2.55
CA LEU A 123 -11.74 20.21 -1.76
C LEU A 123 -11.65 20.91 -0.39
N TRP A 124 -10.44 21.06 0.17
CA TRP A 124 -10.23 21.85 1.39
C TRP A 124 -10.62 23.32 1.24
N LYS A 125 -10.50 23.90 0.02
CA LYS A 125 -10.99 25.26 -0.25
C LYS A 125 -12.52 25.32 -0.25
N LEU A 126 -13.17 24.33 -0.85
CA LEU A 126 -14.63 24.22 -0.84
C LEU A 126 -15.16 24.10 0.60
N SER A 127 -14.48 23.32 1.43
CA SER A 127 -14.75 23.23 2.87
C SER A 127 -14.64 24.58 3.58
N GLN A 128 -13.65 25.40 3.24
CA GLN A 128 -13.54 26.78 3.79
C GLN A 128 -14.68 27.70 3.34
N GLU A 129 -15.19 27.50 2.11
CA GLU A 129 -16.24 28.35 1.53
C GLU A 129 -17.63 28.00 2.08
N ASN A 130 -17.93 26.73 2.30
CA ASN A 130 -19.28 26.24 2.62
C ASN A 130 -19.44 25.61 4.02
N GLY A 131 -18.34 25.48 4.77
CA GLY A 131 -18.34 24.89 6.10
C GLY A 131 -18.51 23.37 6.15
N VAL A 132 -18.59 22.67 5.01
CA VAL A 132 -18.69 21.21 4.98
C VAL A 132 -17.37 20.57 5.45
N PRO A 133 -17.40 19.64 6.40
CA PRO A 133 -16.21 18.95 6.90
C PRO A 133 -15.37 18.33 5.77
N PHE A 134 -14.05 18.47 5.86
CA PHE A 134 -13.10 17.93 4.89
C PHE A 134 -12.26 16.82 5.50
N VAL A 135 -12.24 15.67 4.86
CA VAL A 135 -11.41 14.50 5.19
C VAL A 135 -10.35 14.31 4.12
N TRP A 136 -9.11 14.06 4.54
CA TRP A 136 -8.01 13.84 3.63
C TRP A 136 -7.31 12.51 3.91
N GLY A 137 -7.26 11.65 2.91
CA GLY A 137 -6.51 10.40 2.95
C GLY A 137 -7.30 9.11 2.78
N PRO A 138 -6.61 7.99 2.97
CA PRO A 138 -5.28 7.80 3.54
C PRO A 138 -4.15 8.44 2.74
N VAL A 139 -3.26 9.17 3.42
CA VAL A 139 -2.17 9.93 2.78
C VAL A 139 -0.82 9.28 3.07
N ASP A 140 -0.05 9.07 2.00
CA ASP A 140 1.34 8.62 2.11
C ASP A 140 2.28 9.84 2.14
N ALA A 141 2.71 10.21 3.33
CA ALA A 141 3.74 11.22 3.57
C ALA A 141 5.09 10.54 3.81
N LYS A 142 5.55 9.75 2.80
CA LYS A 142 6.73 8.87 2.88
C LYS A 142 7.86 9.48 3.66
N ASP A 143 8.37 8.72 4.60
CA ASP A 143 9.63 8.97 5.25
C ASP A 143 10.79 8.84 4.24
N LYS A 144 11.97 9.24 4.67
CA LYS A 144 13.17 9.18 3.84
C LYS A 144 13.48 7.72 3.49
N PHE A 145 13.85 7.47 2.24
CA PHE A 145 14.39 6.16 1.86
C PHE A 145 15.63 5.84 2.71
N PRO A 146 15.75 4.64 3.30
CA PRO A 146 16.89 4.29 4.14
C PRO A 146 18.16 4.14 3.28
N VAL A 147 19.02 5.14 3.33
CA VAL A 147 20.21 5.27 2.43
C VAL A 147 21.17 4.09 2.55
N ALA A 148 21.24 3.45 3.72
CA ALA A 148 22.05 2.25 3.93
C ALA A 148 21.68 1.07 3.00
N TYR A 149 20.42 1.04 2.51
CA TYR A 149 19.92 -0.01 1.63
C TYR A 149 19.97 0.35 0.14
N LEU A 150 20.80 1.33 -0.23
CA LEU A 150 21.09 1.66 -1.62
C LEU A 150 22.24 0.81 -2.21
N ASP A 151 22.71 -0.21 -1.50
CA ASP A 151 23.67 -1.17 -2.03
C ASP A 151 23.04 -1.89 -3.24
N GLY A 152 23.82 -2.05 -4.30
CA GLY A 152 23.32 -2.53 -5.59
C GLY A 152 22.68 -1.46 -6.50
N ALA A 153 22.36 -0.27 -5.99
CA ALA A 153 21.90 0.84 -6.82
C ALA A 153 23.08 1.59 -7.45
N GLY A 154 22.96 1.98 -8.73
CA GLY A 154 23.97 2.78 -9.44
C GLY A 154 24.15 4.17 -8.79
N LEU A 155 25.32 4.80 -9.04
CA LEU A 155 25.68 6.10 -8.44
C LEU A 155 24.64 7.19 -8.69
N LYS A 156 24.07 7.25 -9.91
CA LYS A 156 22.99 8.21 -10.26
C LYS A 156 21.78 8.01 -9.35
N THR A 157 21.36 6.78 -9.12
CA THR A 157 20.24 6.44 -8.23
C THR A 157 20.52 6.82 -6.78
N LYS A 158 21.75 6.55 -6.30
CA LYS A 158 22.17 6.92 -4.94
C LYS A 158 22.10 8.44 -4.72
N LEU A 159 22.61 9.23 -5.67
CA LEU A 159 22.56 10.69 -5.60
C LEU A 159 21.12 11.22 -5.69
N PHE A 160 20.34 10.68 -6.63
CA PHE A 160 18.93 11.04 -6.79
C PHE A 160 18.11 10.76 -5.51
N MET A 161 18.30 9.61 -4.87
CA MET A 161 17.55 9.26 -3.65
C MET A 161 17.94 10.14 -2.46
N ARG A 162 19.23 10.53 -2.33
CA ARG A 162 19.66 11.49 -1.32
C ARG A 162 19.02 12.87 -1.52
N LEU A 163 19.04 13.37 -2.76
CA LEU A 163 18.40 14.64 -3.12
C LEU A 163 16.88 14.57 -2.89
N LYS A 164 16.23 13.50 -3.30
CA LYS A 164 14.80 13.26 -3.08
C LYS A 164 14.46 13.26 -1.60
N ASN A 165 15.25 12.59 -0.76
CA ASN A 165 15.06 12.60 0.69
C ASN A 165 15.16 14.02 1.29
N PHE A 166 16.12 14.81 0.84
CA PHE A 166 16.29 16.19 1.27
C PHE A 166 15.09 17.05 0.87
N LEU A 167 14.71 17.01 -0.42
CA LEU A 167 13.56 17.75 -0.96
C LEU A 167 12.23 17.35 -0.32
N THR A 168 12.02 16.07 -0.02
CA THR A 168 10.80 15.60 0.66
C THR A 168 10.65 16.26 2.04
N GLY A 169 11.73 16.35 2.81
CA GLY A 169 11.71 17.02 4.12
C GLY A 169 11.37 18.52 4.01
N ILE A 170 11.91 19.21 2.99
CA ILE A 170 11.60 20.63 2.72
C ILE A 170 10.12 20.77 2.30
N GLN A 171 9.65 19.94 1.39
CA GLN A 171 8.26 19.99 0.91
C GLN A 171 7.25 19.78 2.04
N LEU A 172 7.45 18.78 2.90
CA LEU A 172 6.60 18.55 4.07
C LEU A 172 6.58 19.76 5.03
N ARG A 173 7.73 20.44 5.20
CA ARG A 173 7.83 21.59 6.10
C ARG A 173 7.29 22.89 5.49
N CYS A 174 7.52 23.13 4.19
CA CYS A 174 7.36 24.45 3.56
C CYS A 174 6.19 24.53 2.56
N SER A 175 5.57 23.40 2.15
CA SER A 175 4.47 23.44 1.18
C SER A 175 3.22 24.12 1.79
N GLY A 176 2.96 25.36 1.38
CA GLY A 176 1.81 26.14 1.87
C GLY A 176 0.47 25.48 1.55
N ARG A 177 0.30 24.86 0.36
CA ARG A 177 -0.93 24.17 -0.02
C ARG A 177 -1.19 22.94 0.86
N VAL A 178 -0.17 22.11 1.05
CA VAL A 178 -0.24 20.90 1.89
C VAL A 178 -0.63 21.27 3.32
N ARG A 179 0.04 22.29 3.88
CA ARG A 179 -0.25 22.78 5.24
C ARG A 179 -1.66 23.37 5.38
N LYS A 180 -2.15 24.11 4.37
CA LYS A 180 -3.52 24.65 4.37
C LYS A 180 -4.55 23.52 4.32
N ALA A 181 -4.37 22.55 3.43
CA ALA A 181 -5.26 21.40 3.34
C ALA A 181 -5.28 20.59 4.65
N ALA A 182 -4.10 20.32 5.21
CA ALA A 182 -3.97 19.55 6.44
C ALA A 182 -4.57 20.24 7.67
N ARG A 183 -4.51 21.58 7.72
CA ARG A 183 -5.15 22.38 8.80
C ARG A 183 -6.66 22.51 8.65
N GLN A 184 -7.15 22.52 7.41
CA GLN A 184 -8.59 22.58 7.11
C GLN A 184 -9.27 21.23 7.33
N ALA A 185 -8.52 20.13 7.22
CA ALA A 185 -9.08 18.81 7.39
C ALA A 185 -9.57 18.59 8.83
N SER A 186 -10.81 18.12 8.96
CA SER A 186 -11.36 17.61 10.24
C SER A 186 -10.54 16.38 10.69
N VAL A 187 -10.05 15.60 9.74
CA VAL A 187 -9.10 14.51 9.96
C VAL A 187 -8.21 14.30 8.73
N VAL A 188 -6.93 14.04 8.98
CA VAL A 188 -5.97 13.55 7.99
C VAL A 188 -5.63 12.11 8.36
N PHE A 189 -5.98 11.14 7.53
CA PHE A 189 -5.56 9.76 7.74
C PHE A 189 -4.17 9.51 7.20
N SER A 190 -3.32 8.88 7.98
CA SER A 190 -2.01 8.42 7.54
C SER A 190 -2.08 7.01 6.98
N ALA A 191 -1.54 6.81 5.77
CA ALA A 191 -1.47 5.50 5.12
C ALA A 191 -0.52 4.51 5.82
N SER A 192 0.43 5.01 6.62
CA SER A 192 1.37 4.20 7.38
C SER A 192 1.82 4.91 8.66
N SER A 193 2.35 4.16 9.63
CA SER A 193 2.99 4.71 10.83
C SER A 193 4.13 5.67 10.51
N ASN A 194 4.84 5.47 9.40
CA ASN A 194 5.85 6.40 8.92
C ASN A 194 5.24 7.74 8.51
N SER A 195 4.11 7.70 7.78
CA SER A 195 3.37 8.90 7.40
C SER A 195 2.82 9.64 8.63
N GLN A 196 2.33 8.89 9.62
CA GLN A 196 1.86 9.44 10.89
C GLN A 196 2.97 10.21 11.62
N ARG A 197 4.18 9.61 11.74
CA ARG A 197 5.35 10.28 12.31
C ARG A 197 5.74 11.52 11.50
N SER A 198 5.64 11.47 10.18
CA SER A 198 5.95 12.61 9.30
C SER A 198 4.98 13.78 9.51
N PHE A 199 3.66 13.54 9.55
CA PHE A 199 2.67 14.58 9.83
C PHE A 199 2.88 15.19 11.21
N LYS A 200 3.12 14.38 12.24
CA LYS A 200 3.42 14.89 13.60
C LYS A 200 4.68 15.74 13.61
N LYS A 201 5.78 15.24 13.04
CA LYS A 201 7.10 15.90 13.05
C LYS A 201 7.13 17.21 12.28
N TYR A 202 6.54 17.25 11.07
CA TYR A 202 6.68 18.39 10.17
C TYR A 202 5.52 19.38 10.23
N MET A 203 4.35 18.95 10.68
CA MET A 203 3.13 19.78 10.70
C MET A 203 2.48 19.90 12.06
N GLY A 204 2.87 19.09 13.05
CA GLY A 204 2.27 19.05 14.39
C GLY A 204 0.87 18.40 14.42
N ILE A 205 0.52 17.64 13.37
CA ILE A 205 -0.81 17.03 13.23
C ILE A 205 -0.78 15.59 13.74
N ASP A 206 -1.72 15.26 14.62
CA ASP A 206 -2.02 13.89 15.02
C ASP A 206 -2.99 13.28 13.99
N SER A 207 -2.48 12.36 13.17
CA SER A 207 -3.23 11.73 12.12
C SER A 207 -3.46 10.25 12.47
N PRO A 208 -4.71 9.76 12.54
CA PRO A 208 -4.97 8.35 12.78
C PRO A 208 -4.40 7.49 11.65
N LEU A 209 -3.90 6.31 12.02
CA LEU A 209 -3.42 5.32 11.06
C LEU A 209 -4.60 4.61 10.40
N LEU A 210 -4.61 4.64 9.07
CA LEU A 210 -5.54 3.87 8.27
C LEU A 210 -4.86 3.54 6.95
N ASN A 211 -4.35 2.32 6.83
CA ASN A 211 -3.65 1.90 5.62
C ASN A 211 -4.55 2.02 4.39
N GLU A 212 -3.99 2.46 3.28
CA GLU A 212 -4.71 2.74 2.03
C GLU A 212 -5.25 1.48 1.34
N THR A 213 -4.62 0.33 1.61
CA THR A 213 -5.00 -0.97 1.05
C THR A 213 -5.64 -1.86 2.11
N GLY A 214 -6.66 -2.61 1.74
CA GLY A 214 -7.35 -3.58 2.57
C GLY A 214 -7.12 -5.02 2.11
N CYS A 215 -7.44 -5.96 2.98
CA CYS A 215 -7.39 -7.39 2.72
C CYS A 215 -8.71 -7.86 2.10
N TYR A 216 -8.63 -8.79 1.13
CA TYR A 216 -9.77 -9.61 0.73
C TYR A 216 -9.81 -10.83 1.67
N VAL A 217 -10.91 -10.97 2.40
CA VAL A 217 -11.07 -12.11 3.31
C VAL A 217 -11.23 -13.39 2.50
N GLN A 218 -10.32 -14.33 2.71
CA GLN A 218 -10.29 -15.63 2.05
C GLN A 218 -10.56 -16.73 3.07
N ASP A 219 -11.27 -17.77 2.66
CA ASP A 219 -11.51 -18.95 3.51
C ASP A 219 -10.68 -20.14 3.02
N HIS A 220 -9.36 -19.93 2.93
CA HIS A 220 -8.46 -21.02 2.62
C HIS A 220 -8.26 -21.94 3.82
N PRO A 221 -8.18 -23.28 3.61
CA PRO A 221 -7.81 -24.20 4.65
C PRO A 221 -6.36 -23.95 5.11
N ILE A 222 -6.10 -24.19 6.38
CA ILE A 222 -4.72 -24.19 6.90
C ILE A 222 -4.10 -25.52 6.51
N MET A 223 -3.08 -25.45 5.66
CA MET A 223 -2.36 -26.63 5.21
C MET A 223 -1.54 -27.23 6.35
N ASP A 224 -1.65 -28.54 6.55
CA ASP A 224 -0.74 -29.25 7.44
C ASP A 224 0.64 -29.40 6.76
N LYS A 225 1.63 -28.77 7.35
CA LYS A 225 3.02 -28.74 6.87
C LYS A 225 3.98 -29.43 7.84
N SER A 226 3.46 -30.18 8.81
CA SER A 226 4.25 -30.79 9.88
C SER A 226 5.18 -31.91 9.38
N GLY A 227 4.80 -32.60 8.29
CA GLY A 227 5.58 -33.70 7.70
C GLY A 227 6.60 -33.27 6.62
N LYS A 228 6.80 -31.96 6.40
CA LYS A 228 7.75 -31.49 5.38
C LYS A 228 9.19 -31.54 5.88
N ASP A 229 10.08 -32.14 5.07
CA ASP A 229 11.52 -32.15 5.33
C ASP A 229 12.18 -30.79 5.00
N THR A 230 11.54 -29.98 4.12
CA THR A 230 12.00 -28.65 3.75
C THR A 230 11.28 -27.54 4.54
N PHE A 231 11.89 -26.37 4.57
CA PHE A 231 11.31 -25.12 5.06
C PHE A 231 11.24 -24.14 3.90
N ASP A 232 10.04 -23.99 3.34
CA ASP A 232 9.81 -23.23 2.10
C ASP A 232 9.53 -21.78 2.41
N VAL A 233 10.50 -20.93 2.12
CA VAL A 233 10.45 -19.47 2.26
C VAL A 233 10.08 -18.86 0.92
N LEU A 234 9.01 -18.08 0.87
CA LEU A 234 8.59 -17.38 -0.34
C LEU A 234 9.04 -15.92 -0.33
N TRP A 235 9.57 -15.46 -1.46
CA TRP A 235 9.79 -14.06 -1.77
C TRP A 235 9.04 -13.71 -3.06
N VAL A 236 8.25 -12.62 -3.04
CA VAL A 236 7.48 -12.15 -4.22
C VAL A 236 7.76 -10.66 -4.45
N GLY A 237 8.15 -10.30 -5.66
CA GLY A 237 8.32 -8.90 -6.02
C GLY A 237 9.03 -8.68 -7.34
N LYS A 238 9.02 -7.44 -7.81
CA LYS A 238 9.88 -7.01 -8.92
C LYS A 238 11.32 -6.96 -8.43
N MET A 239 12.25 -7.47 -9.22
CA MET A 239 13.67 -7.50 -8.88
C MET A 239 14.28 -6.09 -9.04
N ASP A 240 13.93 -5.19 -8.12
CA ASP A 240 14.50 -3.84 -8.04
C ASP A 240 15.14 -3.58 -6.65
N PHE A 241 15.96 -2.53 -6.58
CA PHE A 241 16.73 -2.22 -5.36
C PHE A 241 15.86 -1.93 -4.13
N ARG A 242 14.59 -1.58 -4.28
CA ARG A 242 13.69 -1.31 -3.15
C ARG A 242 13.21 -2.59 -2.48
N LYS A 243 13.02 -3.64 -3.28
CA LYS A 243 12.53 -4.95 -2.85
C LYS A 243 13.60 -5.79 -2.17
N GLN A 244 14.87 -5.45 -2.34
CA GLN A 244 16.01 -6.04 -1.61
C GLN A 244 16.09 -7.58 -1.72
N LEU A 245 15.93 -8.16 -2.94
CA LEU A 245 16.11 -9.61 -3.15
C LEU A 245 17.52 -10.08 -2.73
N GLY A 246 18.56 -9.26 -3.00
CA GLY A 246 19.93 -9.56 -2.56
C GLY A 246 20.06 -9.71 -1.03
N LEU A 247 19.22 -8.99 -0.26
CA LEU A 247 19.17 -9.15 1.19
C LEU A 247 18.51 -10.48 1.57
N ALA A 248 17.43 -10.88 0.87
CA ALA A 248 16.79 -12.18 1.09
C ALA A 248 17.79 -13.32 0.84
N LEU A 249 18.49 -13.30 -0.30
CA LEU A 249 19.55 -14.27 -0.62
C LEU A 249 20.63 -14.31 0.47
N LYS A 250 21.13 -13.15 0.90
CA LYS A 250 22.14 -13.06 1.96
C LYS A 250 21.64 -13.61 3.30
N SER A 251 20.34 -13.44 3.60
CA SER A 251 19.72 -13.98 4.81
C SER A 251 19.67 -15.51 4.78
N VAL A 252 19.31 -16.07 3.62
CA VAL A 252 19.33 -17.53 3.40
C VAL A 252 20.73 -18.10 3.55
N ALA A 253 21.73 -17.46 2.95
CA ALA A 253 23.13 -17.89 3.10
C ALA A 253 23.59 -17.85 4.58
N LYS A 254 23.26 -16.76 5.30
CA LYS A 254 23.62 -16.60 6.71
C LYS A 254 22.88 -17.55 7.65
N SER A 255 21.73 -18.11 7.25
CA SER A 255 21.01 -19.08 8.07
C SER A 255 21.77 -20.38 8.28
N GLY A 256 22.60 -20.77 7.31
CA GLY A 256 23.30 -22.04 7.32
C GLY A 256 22.37 -23.26 7.39
N ASN A 257 21.10 -23.09 7.06
CA ASN A 257 20.06 -24.11 7.22
C ASN A 257 19.89 -24.91 5.92
N ASP A 258 20.17 -26.18 5.94
CA ASP A 258 20.09 -27.05 4.75
C ASP A 258 18.66 -27.42 4.35
N LYS A 259 17.71 -27.29 5.25
CA LYS A 259 16.28 -27.52 4.95
C LYS A 259 15.64 -26.37 4.23
N LEU A 260 16.21 -25.15 4.28
CA LEU A 260 15.61 -23.95 3.74
C LEU A 260 15.63 -23.99 2.21
N ARG A 261 14.47 -23.66 1.60
CA ARG A 261 14.30 -23.44 0.17
C ARG A 261 13.68 -22.07 -0.04
N LEU A 262 14.31 -21.25 -0.89
CA LEU A 262 13.83 -19.92 -1.22
C LEU A 262 13.13 -19.94 -2.57
N HIS A 263 11.83 -19.81 -2.56
CA HIS A 263 11.00 -19.63 -3.75
C HIS A 263 10.97 -18.16 -4.13
N ILE A 264 11.39 -17.84 -5.36
CA ILE A 264 11.52 -16.45 -5.85
C ILE A 264 10.55 -16.27 -7.01
N VAL A 265 9.56 -15.39 -6.81
CA VAL A 265 8.51 -15.08 -7.79
C VAL A 265 8.60 -13.61 -8.18
N GLY A 266 8.62 -13.36 -9.49
CA GLY A 266 8.61 -12.00 -10.04
C GLY A 266 9.57 -11.82 -11.20
N GLY A 267 9.47 -10.68 -11.86
CA GLY A 267 10.29 -10.34 -13.01
C GLY A 267 11.38 -9.33 -12.70
N GLY A 268 12.39 -9.29 -13.55
CA GLY A 268 13.51 -8.37 -13.48
C GLY A 268 14.81 -9.03 -13.96
N ASP A 269 15.94 -8.54 -13.49
CA ASP A 269 17.27 -9.07 -13.82
C ASP A 269 17.59 -10.32 -12.97
N ALA A 270 17.01 -11.46 -13.37
CA ALA A 270 17.18 -12.71 -12.65
C ALA A 270 18.63 -13.22 -12.71
N GLU A 271 19.33 -13.03 -13.84
CA GLU A 271 20.70 -13.52 -14.04
C GLU A 271 21.68 -12.94 -13.01
N SER A 272 21.60 -11.63 -12.75
CA SER A 272 22.43 -10.98 -11.72
C SER A 272 22.17 -11.55 -10.34
N TYR A 273 20.93 -11.87 -9.99
CA TYR A 273 20.61 -12.44 -8.68
C TYR A 273 20.92 -13.93 -8.59
N GLN A 274 20.86 -14.68 -9.69
CA GLN A 274 21.31 -16.07 -9.77
C GLN A 274 22.83 -16.15 -9.53
N SER A 275 23.61 -15.32 -10.22
CA SER A 275 25.05 -15.21 -9.99
C SER A 275 25.38 -14.81 -8.54
N LEU A 276 24.55 -13.96 -7.93
CA LEU A 276 24.70 -13.58 -6.52
C LEU A 276 24.41 -14.78 -5.59
N ALA A 277 23.39 -15.60 -5.87
CA ALA A 277 23.10 -16.82 -5.12
C ALA A 277 24.23 -17.86 -5.23
N GLU A 278 24.81 -18.01 -6.43
CA GLU A 278 26.02 -18.84 -6.63
C GLU A 278 27.19 -18.34 -5.79
N SER A 279 27.45 -17.03 -5.80
CA SER A 279 28.54 -16.44 -5.00
C SER A 279 28.35 -16.61 -3.48
N TYR A 280 27.13 -16.81 -3.03
CA TYR A 280 26.79 -17.12 -1.64
C TYR A 280 26.74 -18.63 -1.33
N GLY A 281 26.91 -19.49 -2.34
CA GLY A 281 26.86 -20.95 -2.18
C GLY A 281 25.49 -21.49 -1.83
N ILE A 282 24.41 -20.85 -2.34
CA ILE A 282 23.01 -21.21 -2.06
C ILE A 282 22.19 -21.40 -3.34
N ALA A 283 22.81 -21.55 -4.50
CA ALA A 283 22.10 -21.69 -5.77
C ALA A 283 21.13 -22.89 -5.77
N ASP A 284 21.52 -23.99 -5.14
CA ASP A 284 20.73 -25.22 -4.95
C ASP A 284 19.55 -25.05 -4.00
N LYS A 285 19.52 -24.00 -3.18
CA LYS A 285 18.43 -23.67 -2.26
C LYS A 285 17.42 -22.70 -2.89
N CYS A 286 17.69 -22.13 -4.07
CA CYS A 286 16.87 -21.13 -4.73
C CYS A 286 16.03 -21.74 -5.85
N ILE A 287 14.72 -21.52 -5.80
CA ILE A 287 13.75 -21.99 -6.81
C ILE A 287 13.16 -20.76 -7.50
N TRP A 288 13.52 -20.56 -8.77
CA TRP A 288 13.15 -19.40 -9.58
C TRP A 288 11.90 -19.68 -10.40
N HIS A 289 10.79 -19.06 -10.04
CA HIS A 289 9.51 -19.21 -10.75
C HIS A 289 9.33 -18.22 -11.91
N GLY A 290 10.10 -17.11 -11.91
CA GLY A 290 9.88 -16.03 -12.86
C GLY A 290 8.59 -15.25 -12.58
N ALA A 291 8.09 -14.56 -13.61
CA ALA A 291 6.79 -13.90 -13.55
C ALA A 291 5.69 -14.91 -13.88
N VAL A 292 4.85 -15.21 -12.92
CA VAL A 292 3.72 -16.15 -13.04
C VAL A 292 2.38 -15.42 -12.86
N SER A 293 1.27 -16.09 -13.16
CA SER A 293 -0.07 -15.54 -12.97
C SER A 293 -0.37 -15.28 -11.50
N HIS A 294 -1.35 -14.40 -11.23
CA HIS A 294 -1.80 -14.13 -9.86
C HIS A 294 -2.25 -15.40 -9.13
N ASP A 295 -3.00 -16.27 -9.82
CA ASP A 295 -3.50 -17.53 -9.24
C ASP A 295 -2.35 -18.47 -8.85
N GLU A 296 -1.30 -18.52 -9.69
CA GLU A 296 -0.11 -19.32 -9.37
C GLU A 296 0.66 -18.74 -8.17
N VAL A 297 0.73 -17.40 -8.02
CA VAL A 297 1.27 -16.78 -6.82
C VAL A 297 0.49 -17.23 -5.58
N GLN A 298 -0.85 -17.23 -5.63
CA GLN A 298 -1.68 -17.70 -4.52
C GLN A 298 -1.42 -19.17 -4.19
N ASN A 299 -1.29 -20.04 -5.20
CA ASN A 299 -0.94 -21.45 -5.03
C ASN A 299 0.42 -21.64 -4.33
N ILE A 300 1.42 -20.86 -4.74
CA ILE A 300 2.75 -20.91 -4.13
C ILE A 300 2.69 -20.40 -2.68
N MET A 301 1.92 -19.33 -2.40
CA MET A 301 1.71 -18.82 -1.05
C MET A 301 1.14 -19.90 -0.12
N GLN A 302 0.12 -20.63 -0.54
CA GLN A 302 -0.51 -21.69 0.26
C GLN A 302 0.44 -22.84 0.58
N LYS A 303 1.35 -23.18 -0.34
CA LYS A 303 2.33 -24.26 -0.18
C LYS A 303 3.57 -23.85 0.64
N SER A 304 3.88 -22.57 0.72
CA SER A 304 5.04 -22.03 1.43
C SER A 304 4.83 -22.01 2.95
N ASP A 305 5.91 -22.06 3.71
CA ASP A 305 5.89 -22.04 5.18
C ASP A 305 5.87 -20.61 5.74
N VAL A 306 6.59 -19.69 5.10
CA VAL A 306 6.70 -18.29 5.51
C VAL A 306 6.91 -17.37 4.31
N PHE A 307 6.34 -16.16 4.36
CA PHE A 307 6.60 -15.10 3.40
C PHE A 307 7.69 -14.17 3.92
N LEU A 308 8.83 -14.12 3.24
CA LEU A 308 9.94 -13.21 3.54
C LEU A 308 9.83 -11.95 2.68
N PHE A 309 9.47 -10.84 3.29
CA PHE A 309 9.30 -9.56 2.62
C PHE A 309 10.37 -8.55 3.02
N THR A 310 11.40 -8.42 2.19
CA THR A 310 12.60 -7.61 2.47
C THR A 310 12.53 -6.16 1.97
N SER A 311 11.38 -5.71 1.44
CA SER A 311 11.24 -4.35 0.91
C SER A 311 11.41 -3.29 1.99
N VAL A 312 12.14 -2.22 1.65
CA VAL A 312 12.46 -1.11 2.57
C VAL A 312 11.69 0.19 2.27
N ALA A 313 10.89 0.21 1.21
CA ALA A 313 10.15 1.41 0.79
C ALA A 313 8.86 1.05 0.03
N GLU A 314 7.75 1.05 0.75
CA GLU A 314 6.39 0.75 0.24
C GLU A 314 5.36 1.76 0.76
N GLY A 315 4.14 1.72 0.21
CA GLY A 315 2.93 2.10 0.93
C GLY A 315 2.48 0.93 1.80
N THR A 316 1.25 0.45 1.61
CA THR A 316 0.82 -0.84 2.15
C THR A 316 0.90 -1.89 1.02
N PRO A 317 1.88 -2.81 1.07
CA PRO A 317 2.10 -3.75 -0.02
C PRO A 317 0.98 -4.80 -0.09
N HIS A 318 0.27 -4.87 -1.22
CA HIS A 318 -0.80 -5.83 -1.46
C HIS A 318 -0.36 -7.27 -1.19
N VAL A 319 0.85 -7.63 -1.63
CA VAL A 319 1.40 -8.98 -1.49
C VAL A 319 1.53 -9.45 -0.02
N VAL A 320 1.73 -8.52 0.92
CA VAL A 320 1.74 -8.85 2.36
C VAL A 320 0.33 -9.17 2.85
N LEU A 321 -0.67 -8.42 2.37
CA LEU A 321 -2.07 -8.70 2.69
C LEU A 321 -2.55 -10.00 2.03
N GLU A 322 -2.09 -10.29 0.81
CA GLU A 322 -2.34 -11.56 0.12
C GLU A 322 -1.73 -12.74 0.88
N ALA A 323 -0.50 -12.61 1.38
CA ALA A 323 0.12 -13.64 2.21
C ALA A 323 -0.72 -13.93 3.47
N ILE A 324 -1.15 -12.88 4.19
CA ILE A 324 -2.05 -13.02 5.34
C ILE A 324 -3.38 -13.67 4.92
N GLY A 325 -3.95 -13.29 3.76
CA GLY A 325 -5.16 -13.88 3.19
C GLY A 325 -5.01 -15.38 2.86
N ASN A 326 -3.80 -15.83 2.54
CA ASN A 326 -3.47 -17.24 2.31
C ASN A 326 -3.01 -17.99 3.59
N ASN A 327 -3.24 -17.42 4.75
CA ASN A 327 -2.80 -17.98 6.03
C ASN A 327 -1.27 -18.20 6.09
N LEU A 328 -0.49 -17.40 5.35
CA LEU A 328 0.96 -17.49 5.29
C LEU A 328 1.59 -16.46 6.24
N PRO A 329 2.30 -16.89 7.30
CA PRO A 329 2.99 -15.99 8.21
C PRO A 329 4.04 -15.14 7.51
N VAL A 330 4.18 -13.89 7.94
CA VAL A 330 5.05 -12.90 7.29
C VAL A 330 6.26 -12.56 8.15
N VAL A 331 7.45 -12.56 7.55
CA VAL A 331 8.67 -12.01 8.13
C VAL A 331 9.07 -10.78 7.32
N CYS A 332 9.12 -9.60 7.95
CA CYS A 332 9.36 -8.34 7.24
C CYS A 332 10.11 -7.32 8.10
N PHE A 333 10.39 -6.15 7.53
CA PHE A 333 10.84 -4.99 8.30
C PHE A 333 9.67 -4.33 9.05
N ASP A 334 9.94 -3.83 10.25
CA ASP A 334 9.04 -2.98 11.01
C ASP A 334 9.06 -1.54 10.48
N THR A 335 8.56 -1.38 9.29
CA THR A 335 8.47 -0.10 8.57
C THR A 335 7.38 -0.12 7.52
N CYS A 336 6.95 1.05 7.04
CA CYS A 336 5.92 1.18 6.02
C CYS A 336 4.61 0.45 6.40
N GLY A 337 3.74 0.23 5.44
CA GLY A 337 2.47 -0.46 5.69
C GLY A 337 2.62 -1.96 6.03
N GLN A 338 3.74 -2.62 5.64
CA GLN A 338 3.98 -3.99 6.07
C GLN A 338 4.20 -4.08 7.59
N GLY A 339 4.92 -3.10 8.18
CA GLY A 339 5.11 -3.04 9.62
C GLY A 339 3.80 -2.83 10.39
N ASP A 340 2.84 -2.14 9.77
CA ASP A 340 1.50 -1.90 10.33
C ASP A 340 0.57 -3.13 10.15
N ALA A 341 0.65 -3.80 8.99
CA ALA A 341 -0.16 -4.97 8.69
C ALA A 341 0.24 -6.20 9.51
N VAL A 342 1.56 -6.41 9.68
CA VAL A 342 2.10 -7.56 10.41
C VAL A 342 2.25 -7.23 11.90
N ASN A 343 1.66 -8.05 12.75
CA ASN A 343 1.85 -8.04 14.20
C ASN A 343 2.42 -9.40 14.67
N ASP A 344 2.74 -9.51 15.97
CA ASP A 344 3.37 -10.71 16.52
C ASP A 344 2.47 -11.96 16.49
N LYS A 345 1.17 -11.80 16.20
CA LYS A 345 0.23 -12.91 16.04
C LYS A 345 0.33 -13.58 14.68
N VAL A 346 0.74 -12.83 13.62
CA VAL A 346 0.73 -13.32 12.24
C VAL A 346 2.11 -13.30 11.58
N GLY A 347 3.15 -12.91 12.31
CA GLY A 347 4.49 -12.86 11.75
C GLY A 347 5.55 -12.36 12.71
N ARG A 348 6.70 -12.00 12.15
CA ARG A 348 7.83 -11.44 12.89
C ARG A 348 8.39 -10.24 12.12
N LYS A 349 8.86 -9.25 12.86
CA LYS A 349 9.42 -8.02 12.30
C LYS A 349 10.81 -7.75 12.84
N ILE A 350 11.66 -7.17 11.98
CA ILE A 350 12.96 -6.65 12.39
C ILE A 350 13.03 -5.14 12.15
N PRO A 351 13.75 -4.37 12.95
CA PRO A 351 13.96 -2.95 12.69
C PRO A 351 14.87 -2.73 11.48
N LEU A 352 14.69 -1.58 10.79
CA LEU A 352 15.67 -1.13 9.81
C LEU A 352 16.97 -0.73 10.54
N SER A 353 18.07 -1.40 10.22
CA SER A 353 19.40 -1.15 10.80
C SER A 353 20.45 -0.95 9.70
N SER A 354 21.22 -1.98 9.39
CA SER A 354 22.11 -2.04 8.24
C SER A 354 21.84 -3.31 7.43
N PRO A 355 22.18 -3.36 6.12
CA PRO A 355 21.98 -4.57 5.31
C PRO A 355 22.63 -5.82 5.91
N SER A 356 23.80 -5.67 6.52
CA SER A 356 24.51 -6.81 7.15
C SER A 356 23.80 -7.31 8.41
N GLN A 357 23.38 -6.40 9.29
CA GLN A 357 22.66 -6.75 10.51
C GLN A 357 21.29 -7.33 10.17
N SER A 358 20.55 -6.71 9.23
CA SER A 358 19.26 -7.22 8.80
C SER A 358 19.32 -8.61 8.18
N ALA A 359 20.39 -8.92 7.41
CA ALA A 359 20.58 -10.27 6.91
C ALA A 359 20.78 -11.30 8.03
N HIS A 360 21.47 -10.91 9.10
CA HIS A 360 21.64 -11.76 10.28
C HIS A 360 20.31 -11.93 11.05
N ASP A 361 19.57 -10.85 11.26
CA ASP A 361 18.33 -10.86 12.00
C ASP A 361 17.26 -11.68 11.27
N PHE A 362 17.12 -11.54 9.96
CA PHE A 362 16.24 -12.39 9.15
C PHE A 362 16.65 -13.85 9.19
N ALA A 363 17.95 -14.15 9.06
CA ALA A 363 18.47 -15.52 9.16
C ALA A 363 18.12 -16.18 10.50
N LYS A 364 18.27 -15.43 11.60
CA LYS A 364 17.90 -15.87 12.94
C LYS A 364 16.42 -16.20 13.04
N LEU A 365 15.54 -15.31 12.54
CA LEU A 365 14.09 -15.52 12.56
C LEU A 365 13.67 -16.72 11.70
N LEU A 366 14.26 -16.89 10.51
CA LEU A 366 13.96 -18.05 9.66
C LEU A 366 14.32 -19.37 10.36
N ASN A 367 15.50 -19.43 11.01
CA ASN A 367 15.93 -20.59 11.78
C ASN A 367 15.05 -20.87 13.01
N GLU A 368 14.59 -19.81 13.68
CA GLU A 368 13.66 -19.94 14.82
C GLU A 368 12.32 -20.53 14.39
N LEU A 369 11.75 -20.02 13.30
CA LEU A 369 10.48 -20.49 12.76
C LEU A 369 10.57 -21.91 12.19
N GLU A 370 11.68 -22.29 11.54
CA GLU A 370 11.90 -23.65 11.06
C GLU A 370 11.90 -24.66 12.22
N LYS A 371 12.58 -24.32 13.31
CA LYS A 371 12.66 -25.19 14.51
C LYS A 371 11.36 -25.25 15.29
N ASN A 372 10.47 -24.28 15.16
CA ASN A 372 9.23 -24.18 15.93
C ASN A 372 7.98 -24.26 15.04
N ARG A 373 7.70 -25.45 14.53
CA ARG A 373 6.54 -25.71 13.65
C ARG A 373 5.20 -25.44 14.36
N SER A 374 5.12 -25.61 15.68
CA SER A 374 3.92 -25.29 16.46
C SER A 374 3.63 -23.78 16.46
N LEU A 375 4.67 -22.95 16.63
CA LEU A 375 4.54 -21.51 16.52
C LEU A 375 4.11 -21.11 15.11
N LEU A 376 4.72 -21.69 14.08
CA LEU A 376 4.40 -21.39 12.69
C LEU A 376 2.92 -21.69 12.38
N ARG A 377 2.40 -22.82 12.86
CA ARG A 377 0.99 -23.18 12.74
C ARG A 377 0.08 -22.15 13.44
N LEU A 378 0.43 -21.75 14.67
CA LEU A 378 -0.33 -20.74 15.42
C LEU A 378 -0.37 -19.40 14.68
N LEU A 379 0.75 -18.97 14.09
CA LEU A 379 0.81 -17.75 13.26
C LEU A 379 -0.11 -17.86 12.03
N SER A 380 -0.15 -19.03 11.37
CA SER A 380 -1.05 -19.29 10.24
C SER A 380 -2.52 -19.24 10.67
N GLU A 381 -2.86 -19.84 11.79
CA GLU A 381 -4.24 -19.82 12.35
C GLU A 381 -4.70 -18.38 12.64
N ASN A 382 -3.85 -17.56 13.23
CA ASN A 382 -4.14 -16.17 13.54
C ASN A 382 -4.29 -15.27 12.28
N CYS A 383 -3.77 -15.68 11.13
CA CYS A 383 -3.97 -14.96 9.89
C CYS A 383 -5.46 -14.86 9.51
N LYS A 384 -6.28 -15.85 9.86
CA LYS A 384 -7.75 -15.84 9.65
C LYS A 384 -8.44 -14.66 10.34
N GLU A 385 -8.04 -14.34 11.54
CA GLU A 385 -8.59 -13.18 12.24
C GLU A 385 -7.98 -11.87 11.74
N ARG A 386 -6.67 -11.86 11.52
CA ARG A 386 -5.98 -10.66 11.04
C ARG A 386 -6.47 -10.16 9.69
N GLN A 387 -6.78 -11.04 8.74
CA GLN A 387 -7.33 -10.63 7.44
C GLN A 387 -8.69 -9.94 7.58
N LYS A 388 -9.53 -10.35 8.57
CA LYS A 388 -10.81 -9.66 8.85
C LYS A 388 -10.57 -8.27 9.40
N GLU A 389 -9.66 -8.12 10.39
CA GLU A 389 -9.28 -6.82 10.95
C GLU A 389 -8.76 -5.84 9.88
N LEU A 390 -8.03 -6.36 8.89
CA LEU A 390 -7.44 -5.59 7.78
C LEU A 390 -8.37 -5.49 6.55
N SER A 391 -9.57 -6.05 6.59
CA SER A 391 -10.48 -6.11 5.45
C SER A 391 -10.91 -4.72 4.98
N TRP A 392 -11.25 -4.62 3.71
CA TRP A 392 -11.81 -3.41 3.12
C TRP A 392 -13.07 -2.94 3.84
N GLU A 393 -13.91 -3.89 4.27
CA GLU A 393 -15.15 -3.58 4.96
C GLU A 393 -14.91 -2.97 6.35
N GLU A 394 -14.02 -3.56 7.16
CA GLU A 394 -13.70 -3.00 8.48
C GLU A 394 -13.04 -1.62 8.36
N LYS A 395 -12.16 -1.42 7.37
CA LYS A 395 -11.60 -0.10 7.08
C LYS A 395 -12.65 0.92 6.68
N ALA A 396 -13.62 0.53 5.86
CA ALA A 396 -14.74 1.39 5.50
C ALA A 396 -15.61 1.77 6.72
N LYS A 397 -15.89 0.82 7.62
CA LYS A 397 -16.58 1.09 8.89
C LYS A 397 -15.83 2.13 9.73
N VAL A 398 -14.51 1.96 9.90
CA VAL A 398 -13.66 2.93 10.61
C VAL A 398 -13.75 4.32 9.97
N MET A 399 -13.67 4.41 8.64
CA MET A 399 -13.78 5.68 7.92
C MET A 399 -15.14 6.34 8.16
N VAL A 400 -16.22 5.57 8.11
CA VAL A 400 -17.59 6.06 8.35
C VAL A 400 -17.76 6.61 9.76
N GLU A 401 -17.18 5.98 10.77
CA GLU A 401 -17.19 6.51 12.15
C GLU A 401 -16.51 7.88 12.25
N TRP A 402 -15.42 8.08 11.50
CA TRP A 402 -14.76 9.38 11.44
C TRP A 402 -15.56 10.42 10.67
N TYR A 403 -16.30 10.03 9.61
CA TYR A 403 -17.23 10.94 8.93
C TYR A 403 -18.32 11.45 9.88
N LYS A 404 -18.88 10.56 10.71
CA LYS A 404 -19.88 10.93 11.73
C LYS A 404 -19.30 11.92 12.75
N LYS A 405 -18.08 11.67 13.25
CA LYS A 405 -17.37 12.58 14.19
C LYS A 405 -17.09 13.94 13.55
N GLY A 406 -16.60 13.97 12.33
CA GLY A 406 -16.31 15.22 11.61
C GLY A 406 -17.55 16.09 11.36
N LYS A 407 -18.74 15.49 11.25
CA LYS A 407 -20.01 16.22 11.12
C LYS A 407 -20.49 16.85 12.44
N MET A 408 -19.99 16.38 13.58
CA MET A 408 -20.36 16.89 14.91
C MET A 408 -19.45 18.03 15.40
N LEU A 409 -18.35 18.28 14.71
CA LEU A 409 -17.39 19.38 14.96
C LEU A 409 -17.72 20.58 14.07
#